data_8af6349e458dce5ed4be9444967ffba2
#
_entry.id   8af6349e458dce5ed4be9444967ffba2
#
_cell.length_a   1.000
_cell.length_b   1.000
_cell.length_c   1.000
_cell.angle_alpha   90.00
_cell.angle_beta   90.00
_cell.angle_gamma   90.00
#
_symmetry.space_group_name_H-M   'P 1'
#
loop_
_entity.id
_entity.type
_entity.pdbx_description
1 polymer ?
#
loop_
_entity_poly.entity_id
_entity_poly.type
_entity_poly.pdbx_seq_one_letter_code
_entity_poly.pdbx_strand_id
1 'polypeptide(L)'
;DKCEVWCGTQNGEAALAAAAEAAELPVAKCDVYKLMLGGGFGRRGRADYVRQAVLVAKQMPGTPVKLIWSREEDMTHCQYHPTTMCKLTGGLDKDGNLVGLHMRISGQSILASLLPQNLVNGMDPATFQGVMAQGVEAAYGYSVPNLLIDHAMRNPHLTAGFWRGVNVNQNAVYMECFMDEL
;
A
#
# COMPACT_ATOMS: atom_id res chain seq x y z
N ASP A 1 -26.92 19.43 7.15
CA ASP A 1 -26.52 20.54 6.28
C ASP A 1 -25.01 20.77 6.20
N LYS A 2 -24.21 20.17 7.11
CA LYS A 2 -22.74 20.24 7.20
C LYS A 2 -22.19 18.92 7.77
N CYS A 3 -20.99 18.51 7.32
CA CYS A 3 -20.27 17.36 7.88
C CYS A 3 -18.91 17.84 8.42
N GLU A 4 -18.63 17.55 9.68
CA GLU A 4 -17.36 17.88 10.34
C GLU A 4 -16.74 16.62 10.87
N VAL A 5 -15.47 16.39 10.55
CA VAL A 5 -14.71 15.17 10.92
C VAL A 5 -13.41 15.55 11.62
N TRP A 6 -13.17 14.98 12.78
CA TRP A 6 -11.91 15.07 13.50
C TRP A 6 -11.22 13.70 13.44
N CYS A 7 -10.09 13.62 12.77
CA CYS A 7 -9.39 12.33 12.63
C CYS A 7 -7.87 12.48 12.53
N GLY A 8 -7.16 11.48 13.05
CA GLY A 8 -5.74 11.30 12.78
C GLY A 8 -5.58 10.65 11.40
N THR A 9 -5.02 11.36 10.43
CA THR A 9 -4.84 10.88 9.05
C THR A 9 -3.51 11.31 8.46
N GLN A 10 -2.95 10.45 7.59
CA GLN A 10 -1.79 10.79 6.74
C GLN A 10 -2.22 11.54 5.47
N ASN A 11 -3.51 11.49 5.11
CA ASN A 11 -4.05 12.09 3.89
C ASN A 11 -5.37 12.83 4.19
N GLY A 12 -5.28 14.13 4.45
CA GLY A 12 -6.46 14.96 4.76
C GLY A 12 -7.42 15.10 3.57
N GLU A 13 -6.90 15.15 2.35
CA GLU A 13 -7.71 15.27 1.14
C GLU A 13 -8.56 14.01 0.90
N ALA A 14 -7.97 12.83 1.05
CA ALA A 14 -8.71 11.58 0.97
C ALA A 14 -9.76 11.46 2.09
N ALA A 15 -9.46 11.96 3.29
CA ALA A 15 -10.43 12.02 4.38
C ALA A 15 -11.59 12.96 4.08
N LEU A 16 -11.32 14.13 3.48
CA LEU A 16 -12.35 15.09 3.08
C LEU A 16 -13.24 14.54 1.94
N ALA A 17 -12.63 13.92 0.94
CA ALA A 17 -13.37 13.28 -0.14
C ALA A 17 -14.29 12.16 0.38
N ALA A 18 -13.78 11.30 1.28
CA ALA A 18 -14.56 10.23 1.89
C ALA A 18 -15.70 10.76 2.79
N ALA A 19 -15.46 11.86 3.50
CA ALA A 19 -16.50 12.52 4.29
C ALA A 19 -17.62 13.07 3.41
N ALA A 20 -17.27 13.78 2.34
CA ALA A 20 -18.25 14.36 1.41
C ALA A 20 -19.08 13.28 0.71
N GLU A 21 -18.41 12.23 0.23
CA GLU A 21 -19.08 11.08 -0.41
C GLU A 21 -20.05 10.39 0.55
N ALA A 22 -19.60 10.05 1.76
CA ALA A 22 -20.43 9.34 2.74
C ALA A 22 -21.59 10.17 3.28
N ALA A 23 -21.36 11.50 3.44
CA ALA A 23 -22.41 12.43 3.86
C ALA A 23 -23.40 12.77 2.73
N GLU A 24 -23.04 12.48 1.46
CA GLU A 24 -23.78 12.92 0.26
C GLU A 24 -23.91 14.46 0.20
N LEU A 25 -22.82 15.14 0.56
CA LEU A 25 -22.75 16.60 0.58
C LEU A 25 -21.65 17.11 -0.37
N PRO A 26 -21.82 18.32 -0.91
CA PRO A 26 -20.73 18.99 -1.60
C PRO A 26 -19.50 19.15 -0.68
N VAL A 27 -18.30 19.05 -1.22
CA VAL A 27 -17.04 19.23 -0.48
C VAL A 27 -17.02 20.54 0.30
N ALA A 28 -17.57 21.62 -0.26
CA ALA A 28 -17.67 22.93 0.39
C ALA A 28 -18.51 22.95 1.68
N LYS A 29 -19.27 21.88 1.95
CA LYS A 29 -20.04 21.71 3.19
C LYS A 29 -19.42 20.69 4.15
N CYS A 30 -18.19 20.26 3.87
CA CYS A 30 -17.47 19.29 4.67
C CYS A 30 -16.15 19.87 5.16
N ASP A 31 -15.81 19.61 6.41
CA ASP A 31 -14.53 19.98 7.01
C ASP A 31 -13.85 18.76 7.64
N VAL A 32 -12.53 18.68 7.49
CA VAL A 32 -11.70 17.69 8.17
C VAL A 32 -10.64 18.38 9.02
N TYR A 33 -10.73 18.17 10.31
CA TYR A 33 -9.78 18.66 11.30
C TYR A 33 -8.78 17.55 11.64
N LYS A 34 -7.53 17.73 11.19
CA LYS A 34 -6.46 16.76 11.42
C LYS A 34 -6.00 16.81 12.88
N LEU A 35 -6.12 15.67 13.55
CA LEU A 35 -5.60 15.49 14.90
C LEU A 35 -4.17 14.91 14.86
N MET A 36 -3.45 15.02 15.99
CA MET A 36 -2.17 14.35 16.19
C MET A 36 -2.31 12.86 15.94
N LEU A 37 -1.45 12.32 15.07
CA LEU A 37 -1.60 10.96 14.58
C LEU A 37 -0.92 9.90 15.46
N GLY A 38 0.19 10.18 16.10
CA GLY A 38 0.91 9.18 16.90
C GLY A 38 1.52 8.01 16.10
N GLY A 39 1.51 8.11 14.78
CA GLY A 39 1.95 7.09 13.84
C GLY A 39 0.84 6.61 12.90
N GLY A 40 1.15 6.46 11.62
CA GLY A 40 0.18 6.09 10.59
C GLY A 40 0.57 4.86 9.77
N PHE A 41 1.87 4.66 9.58
CA PHE A 41 2.51 3.50 8.94
C PHE A 41 1.91 3.10 7.57
N GLY A 42 1.35 4.07 6.82
CA GLY A 42 0.65 3.83 5.56
C GLY A 42 -0.84 3.52 5.74
N ARG A 43 -1.23 2.82 6.80
CA ARG A 43 -2.63 2.45 7.07
C ARG A 43 -3.54 3.68 7.19
N ARG A 44 -3.06 4.75 7.80
CA ARG A 44 -3.83 5.99 8.00
C ARG A 44 -3.85 6.90 6.77
N GLY A 45 -3.28 6.47 5.65
CA GLY A 45 -3.48 7.08 4.33
C GLY A 45 -4.83 6.76 3.69
N ARG A 46 -5.48 5.67 4.13
CA ARG A 46 -6.84 5.29 3.71
C ARG A 46 -7.88 5.95 4.62
N ALA A 47 -9.03 6.28 4.05
CA ALA A 47 -10.09 7.03 4.74
C ALA A 47 -11.36 6.19 4.99
N ASP A 48 -11.26 4.87 4.96
CA ASP A 48 -12.35 3.93 5.20
C ASP A 48 -12.99 4.13 6.59
N TYR A 49 -12.19 4.36 7.62
CA TYR A 49 -12.67 4.67 8.98
C TYR A 49 -13.43 6.00 9.05
N VAL A 50 -13.07 7.00 8.22
CA VAL A 50 -13.81 8.25 8.11
C VAL A 50 -15.18 7.98 7.50
N ARG A 51 -15.24 7.24 6.39
CA ARG A 51 -16.47 6.83 5.74
C ARG A 51 -17.43 6.13 6.72
N GLN A 52 -16.92 5.17 7.49
CA GLN A 52 -17.71 4.46 8.48
C GLN A 52 -18.29 5.38 9.56
N ALA A 53 -17.46 6.26 10.14
CA ALA A 53 -17.90 7.20 11.15
C ALA A 53 -18.99 8.15 10.64
N VAL A 54 -18.84 8.67 9.41
CA VAL A 54 -19.83 9.56 8.78
C VAL A 54 -21.13 8.84 8.47
N LEU A 55 -21.09 7.59 8.00
CA LEU A 55 -22.31 6.80 7.75
C LEU A 55 -23.12 6.55 9.03
N VAL A 56 -22.44 6.30 10.15
CA VAL A 56 -23.09 6.19 11.45
C VAL A 56 -23.67 7.53 11.90
N ALA A 57 -22.89 8.61 11.83
CA ALA A 57 -23.32 9.95 12.23
C ALA A 57 -24.53 10.47 11.40
N LYS A 58 -24.61 10.07 10.14
CA LYS A 58 -25.73 10.40 9.25
C LYS A 58 -27.07 9.86 9.76
N GLN A 59 -27.06 8.77 10.53
CA GLN A 59 -28.27 8.21 11.17
C GLN A 59 -28.64 8.92 12.48
N MET A 60 -27.76 9.81 12.97
CA MET A 60 -27.93 10.52 14.24
C MET A 60 -27.65 12.03 14.08
N PRO A 61 -28.42 12.74 13.23
CA PRO A 61 -28.15 14.15 12.94
C PRO A 61 -28.09 15.00 14.21
N GLY A 62 -27.07 15.88 14.29
CA GLY A 62 -26.86 16.77 15.44
C GLY A 62 -26.19 16.10 16.65
N THR A 63 -25.93 14.79 16.58
CA THR A 63 -25.25 14.06 17.67
C THR A 63 -23.80 13.77 17.25
N PRO A 64 -22.79 14.17 18.06
CA PRO A 64 -21.41 13.80 17.81
C PRO A 64 -21.22 12.27 17.94
N VAL A 65 -20.59 11.67 16.94
CA VAL A 65 -20.28 10.23 16.91
C VAL A 65 -18.78 10.01 17.01
N LYS A 66 -18.34 9.20 17.97
CA LYS A 66 -16.95 8.75 18.08
C LYS A 66 -16.85 7.28 17.74
N LEU A 67 -16.19 6.98 16.61
CA LEU A 67 -15.93 5.61 16.18
C LEU A 67 -14.53 5.17 16.62
N ILE A 68 -14.44 4.07 17.33
CA ILE A 68 -13.20 3.39 17.69
C ILE A 68 -13.38 1.90 17.42
N TRP A 69 -12.49 1.32 16.63
CA TRP A 69 -12.43 -0.13 16.48
C TRP A 69 -11.83 -0.78 17.73
N SER A 70 -12.35 -1.93 18.12
CA SER A 70 -11.67 -2.80 19.07
C SER A 70 -10.39 -3.39 18.43
N ARG A 71 -9.53 -4.02 19.24
CA ARG A 71 -8.34 -4.70 18.70
C ARG A 71 -8.75 -5.88 17.82
N GLU A 72 -9.80 -6.58 18.15
CA GLU A 72 -10.33 -7.71 17.38
C GLU A 72 -10.84 -7.24 16.01
N GLU A 73 -11.58 -6.14 15.98
CA GLU A 73 -12.05 -5.54 14.72
C GLU A 73 -10.89 -5.10 13.83
N ASP A 74 -9.91 -4.41 14.41
CA ASP A 74 -8.71 -3.97 13.69
C ASP A 74 -7.91 -5.16 13.14
N MET A 75 -7.75 -6.23 13.92
CA MET A 75 -7.01 -7.42 13.52
C MET A 75 -7.70 -8.24 12.43
N THR A 76 -9.03 -8.21 12.36
CA THR A 76 -9.81 -9.05 11.42
C THR A 76 -10.25 -8.32 10.16
N HIS A 77 -10.42 -7.00 10.21
CA HIS A 77 -10.95 -6.21 9.09
C HIS A 77 -10.00 -5.13 8.58
N CYS A 78 -8.77 -5.09 9.09
CA CYS A 78 -7.75 -4.19 8.57
C CYS A 78 -7.20 -4.66 7.22
N GLN A 79 -6.37 -3.84 6.63
CA GLN A 79 -5.58 -4.20 5.45
C GLN A 79 -4.26 -4.82 5.91
N TYR A 80 -3.78 -5.81 5.17
CA TYR A 80 -2.58 -6.56 5.53
C TYR A 80 -1.41 -6.20 4.62
N HIS A 81 -0.20 -6.38 5.10
CA HIS A 81 0.97 -6.34 4.25
C HIS A 81 0.88 -7.46 3.20
N PRO A 82 1.24 -7.21 1.92
CA PRO A 82 1.18 -8.25 0.90
C PRO A 82 2.01 -9.48 1.28
N THR A 83 1.43 -10.65 1.09
CA THR A 83 2.17 -11.91 1.16
C THR A 83 2.75 -12.21 -0.20
N THR A 84 4.06 -12.38 -0.26
CA THR A 84 4.79 -12.63 -1.51
C THR A 84 5.80 -13.77 -1.33
N MET A 85 6.13 -14.41 -2.45
CA MET A 85 7.23 -15.35 -2.58
C MET A 85 8.09 -14.91 -3.76
N CYS A 86 9.39 -15.04 -3.65
CA CYS A 86 10.32 -14.70 -4.71
C CYS A 86 11.16 -15.89 -5.12
N LYS A 87 11.33 -16.07 -6.44
CA LYS A 87 12.33 -16.96 -7.03
C LYS A 87 13.35 -16.10 -7.72
N LEU A 88 14.63 -16.26 -7.32
CA LEU A 88 15.76 -15.60 -7.95
C LEU A 88 16.63 -16.64 -8.66
N THR A 89 17.24 -16.21 -9.75
CA THR A 89 18.21 -16.99 -10.52
C THR A 89 19.30 -16.03 -10.99
N GLY A 90 20.52 -16.25 -10.56
CA GLY A 90 21.69 -15.48 -10.97
C GLY A 90 22.56 -16.29 -11.91
N GLY A 91 23.19 -15.63 -12.87
CA GLY A 91 24.20 -16.19 -13.75
C GLY A 91 25.54 -15.51 -13.52
N LEU A 92 26.58 -16.30 -13.18
CA LEU A 92 27.95 -15.82 -13.06
C LEU A 92 28.77 -16.23 -14.28
N ASP A 93 29.70 -15.39 -14.68
CA ASP A 93 30.71 -15.78 -15.67
C ASP A 93 31.85 -16.62 -15.05
N LYS A 94 32.83 -17.03 -15.87
CA LYS A 94 33.97 -17.81 -15.40
C LYS A 94 34.87 -17.10 -14.38
N ASP A 95 34.77 -15.79 -14.28
CA ASP A 95 35.56 -14.93 -13.42
C ASP A 95 34.77 -14.54 -12.14
N GLY A 96 33.52 -15.07 -11.99
CA GLY A 96 32.65 -14.81 -10.85
C GLY A 96 31.84 -13.52 -10.93
N ASN A 97 31.82 -12.84 -12.07
CA ASN A 97 31.03 -11.63 -12.22
C ASN A 97 29.54 -11.97 -12.48
N LEU A 98 28.63 -11.25 -11.86
CA LEU A 98 27.20 -11.39 -12.11
C LEU A 98 26.87 -10.82 -13.50
N VAL A 99 26.47 -11.69 -14.42
CA VAL A 99 26.15 -11.32 -15.81
C VAL A 99 24.65 -11.33 -16.11
N GLY A 100 23.84 -11.94 -15.25
CA GLY A 100 22.40 -11.97 -15.43
C GLY A 100 21.67 -12.27 -14.14
N LEU A 101 20.49 -11.67 -13.96
CA LEU A 101 19.61 -11.88 -12.82
C LEU A 101 18.15 -11.93 -13.27
N HIS A 102 17.46 -12.99 -12.89
CA HIS A 102 16.01 -13.07 -13.01
C HIS A 102 15.37 -13.13 -11.61
N MET A 103 14.52 -12.17 -11.32
CA MET A 103 13.73 -12.08 -10.09
C MET A 103 12.25 -12.22 -10.42
N ARG A 104 11.64 -13.31 -9.99
CA ARG A 104 10.20 -13.53 -10.18
C ARG A 104 9.48 -13.43 -8.85
N ILE A 105 8.67 -12.37 -8.69
CA ILE A 105 7.84 -12.12 -7.51
C ILE A 105 6.47 -12.73 -7.75
N SER A 106 5.99 -13.58 -6.84
CA SER A 106 4.63 -14.11 -6.87
C SER A 106 3.90 -13.69 -5.61
N GLY A 107 2.76 -13.01 -5.74
CA GLY A 107 2.01 -12.55 -4.58
C GLY A 107 0.94 -11.53 -4.86
N GLN A 108 0.48 -10.91 -3.79
CA GLN A 108 -0.63 -9.97 -3.81
C GLN A 108 -0.26 -8.63 -4.42
N SER A 109 -1.24 -8.05 -5.11
CA SER A 109 -1.20 -6.67 -5.57
C SER A 109 -1.96 -5.76 -4.62
N ILE A 110 -1.31 -4.72 -4.13
CA ILE A 110 -1.96 -3.67 -3.34
C ILE A 110 -2.91 -2.86 -4.21
N LEU A 111 -2.47 -2.49 -5.41
CA LEU A 111 -3.29 -1.68 -6.31
C LEU A 111 -4.52 -2.43 -6.79
N ALA A 112 -4.43 -3.71 -7.12
CA ALA A 112 -5.60 -4.51 -7.48
C ALA A 112 -6.65 -4.55 -6.36
N SER A 113 -6.21 -4.53 -5.11
CA SER A 113 -7.10 -4.54 -3.93
C SER A 113 -7.71 -3.17 -3.63
N LEU A 114 -6.96 -2.08 -3.79
CA LEU A 114 -7.35 -0.76 -3.27
C LEU A 114 -7.60 0.31 -4.32
N LEU A 115 -6.90 0.25 -5.44
CA LEU A 115 -6.87 1.27 -6.48
C LEU A 115 -6.71 0.62 -7.87
N PRO A 116 -7.63 -0.26 -8.29
CA PRO A 116 -7.48 -1.05 -9.52
C PRO A 116 -7.31 -0.20 -10.78
N GLN A 117 -7.81 1.04 -10.75
CA GLN A 117 -7.63 2.01 -11.83
C GLN A 117 -6.16 2.44 -12.03
N ASN A 118 -5.29 2.19 -11.06
CA ASN A 118 -3.86 2.54 -11.10
C ASN A 118 -2.98 1.38 -11.60
N LEU A 119 -3.57 0.26 -11.96
CA LEU A 119 -2.84 -0.82 -12.64
C LEU A 119 -2.40 -0.34 -14.04
N VAL A 120 -1.17 -0.67 -14.40
CA VAL A 120 -0.59 -0.35 -15.72
C VAL A 120 -0.53 -1.62 -16.54
N ASN A 121 -1.34 -1.71 -17.59
CA ASN A 121 -1.45 -2.91 -18.43
C ASN A 121 -1.69 -4.20 -17.61
N GLY A 122 -2.49 -4.12 -16.56
CA GLY A 122 -2.78 -5.23 -15.65
C GLY A 122 -1.67 -5.53 -14.62
N MET A 123 -0.59 -4.78 -14.61
CA MET A 123 0.49 -4.91 -13.64
C MET A 123 0.34 -3.90 -12.51
N ASP A 124 0.79 -4.27 -11.32
CA ASP A 124 0.93 -3.38 -10.17
C ASP A 124 2.37 -2.85 -10.10
N PRO A 125 2.63 -1.57 -10.47
CA PRO A 125 3.97 -1.00 -10.39
C PRO A 125 4.50 -0.93 -8.95
N ALA A 126 3.63 -0.89 -7.93
CA ALA A 126 4.07 -0.89 -6.54
C ALA A 126 4.78 -2.21 -6.15
N THR A 127 4.50 -3.32 -6.84
CA THR A 127 5.19 -4.60 -6.59
C THR A 127 6.69 -4.50 -6.84
N PHE A 128 7.12 -3.63 -7.75
CA PHE A 128 8.52 -3.49 -8.16
C PHE A 128 9.29 -2.40 -7.40
N GLN A 129 8.73 -1.87 -6.33
CA GLN A 129 9.39 -0.82 -5.56
C GLN A 129 10.77 -1.26 -5.06
N GLY A 130 11.78 -0.43 -5.34
CA GLY A 130 13.18 -0.65 -4.99
C GLY A 130 13.95 -1.55 -5.95
N VAL A 131 13.30 -2.32 -6.84
CA VAL A 131 13.98 -3.28 -7.74
C VAL A 131 13.84 -2.97 -9.22
N MET A 132 12.85 -2.16 -9.61
CA MET A 132 12.71 -1.69 -11.00
C MET A 132 13.24 -0.28 -11.13
N ALA A 133 14.02 -0.07 -12.18
CA ALA A 133 14.55 1.23 -12.50
C ALA A 133 13.44 2.20 -12.90
N GLN A 134 13.15 3.14 -12.02
CA GLN A 134 12.74 4.46 -12.46
C GLN A 134 13.85 5.43 -12.02
N GLY A 135 14.89 5.55 -12.85
CA GLY A 135 16.05 6.36 -12.53
C GLY A 135 17.17 5.60 -11.81
N VAL A 136 17.78 6.22 -10.79
CA VAL A 136 18.96 5.70 -10.08
C VAL A 136 18.70 4.58 -9.05
N GLU A 137 17.47 4.14 -8.86
CA GLU A 137 17.09 3.15 -7.85
C GLU A 137 16.96 1.71 -8.40
N ALA A 138 17.57 1.45 -9.55
CA ALA A 138 17.55 0.14 -10.16
C ALA A 138 18.26 -0.88 -9.27
N ALA A 139 17.56 -1.95 -8.94
CA ALA A 139 18.10 -3.13 -8.25
C ALA A 139 18.98 -2.78 -7.03
N TYR A 140 18.52 -1.82 -6.19
CA TYR A 140 19.25 -1.36 -5.00
C TYR A 140 20.70 -0.90 -5.26
N GLY A 141 20.98 -0.38 -6.46
CA GLY A 141 22.28 0.12 -6.85
C GLY A 141 23.24 -0.91 -7.44
N TYR A 142 22.79 -2.15 -7.60
CA TYR A 142 23.60 -3.17 -8.29
C TYR A 142 23.59 -2.98 -9.80
N SER A 143 24.76 -3.15 -10.42
CA SER A 143 24.90 -3.14 -11.87
C SER A 143 24.77 -4.57 -12.41
N VAL A 144 23.60 -4.89 -12.96
CA VAL A 144 23.34 -6.20 -13.56
C VAL A 144 23.14 -6.03 -15.07
N PRO A 145 24.04 -6.55 -15.93
CA PRO A 145 23.97 -6.35 -17.38
C PRO A 145 22.67 -6.87 -18.02
N ASN A 146 22.16 -8.01 -17.53
CA ASN A 146 20.94 -8.61 -18.04
C ASN A 146 19.98 -8.84 -16.86
N LEU A 147 19.05 -7.93 -16.67
CA LEU A 147 18.09 -7.96 -15.58
C LEU A 147 16.66 -8.21 -16.09
N LEU A 148 16.01 -9.22 -15.55
CA LEU A 148 14.58 -9.45 -15.72
C LEU A 148 13.90 -9.51 -14.35
N ILE A 149 12.89 -8.66 -14.15
CA ILE A 149 12.05 -8.71 -12.96
C ILE A 149 10.60 -8.81 -13.41
N ASP A 150 9.90 -9.85 -12.99
CA ASP A 150 8.52 -10.07 -13.35
C ASP A 150 7.64 -10.37 -12.12
N HIS A 151 6.33 -10.19 -12.28
CA HIS A 151 5.34 -10.39 -11.24
C HIS A 151 4.25 -11.36 -11.68
N ALA A 152 4.05 -12.42 -10.91
CA ALA A 152 2.90 -13.31 -11.03
C ALA A 152 1.87 -12.93 -9.96
N MET A 153 0.89 -12.11 -10.35
CA MET A 153 -0.15 -11.65 -9.43
C MET A 153 -0.99 -12.83 -8.90
N ARG A 154 -1.11 -12.92 -7.59
CA ARG A 154 -1.91 -13.91 -6.86
C ARG A 154 -2.62 -13.22 -5.71
N ASN A 155 -3.91 -12.94 -5.87
CA ASN A 155 -4.73 -12.23 -4.90
C ASN A 155 -5.66 -13.22 -4.19
N PRO A 156 -5.36 -13.66 -2.96
CA PRO A 156 -6.32 -14.37 -2.12
C PRO A 156 -7.43 -13.42 -1.63
N HIS A 157 -8.36 -13.93 -0.84
CA HIS A 157 -9.49 -13.17 -0.31
C HIS A 157 -9.10 -12.06 0.70
N LEU A 158 -7.90 -12.11 1.27
CA LEU A 158 -7.42 -11.08 2.19
C LEU A 158 -7.00 -9.82 1.44
N THR A 159 -7.45 -8.66 1.91
CA THR A 159 -7.13 -7.38 1.28
C THR A 159 -5.73 -6.92 1.65
N ALA A 160 -4.85 -6.84 0.66
CA ALA A 160 -3.56 -6.21 0.84
C ALA A 160 -3.68 -4.68 0.85
N GLY A 161 -2.81 -4.01 1.62
CA GLY A 161 -2.81 -2.57 1.72
C GLY A 161 -1.43 -1.95 1.93
N PHE A 162 -1.41 -0.63 1.96
CA PHE A 162 -0.18 0.11 2.20
C PHE A 162 0.23 0.00 3.67
N TRP A 163 1.38 -0.61 3.90
CA TRP A 163 2.01 -0.72 5.21
C TRP A 163 3.46 -0.25 5.12
N ARG A 164 4.07 0.16 6.23
CA ARG A 164 5.45 0.68 6.28
C ARG A 164 6.42 -0.18 5.45
N GLY A 165 7.12 0.47 4.50
CA GLY A 165 7.99 -0.19 3.54
C GLY A 165 7.27 -0.67 2.28
N VAL A 166 5.93 -0.79 2.32
CA VAL A 166 5.09 -1.24 1.19
C VAL A 166 5.65 -2.53 0.58
N ASN A 167 6.31 -2.48 -0.59
CA ASN A 167 6.99 -3.62 -1.20
C ASN A 167 8.53 -3.50 -1.16
N VAL A 168 9.07 -2.34 -0.76
CA VAL A 168 10.53 -2.14 -0.69
C VAL A 168 11.18 -3.11 0.30
N ASN A 169 10.56 -3.32 1.46
CA ASN A 169 11.14 -4.14 2.53
C ASN A 169 11.33 -5.61 2.14
N GLN A 170 10.29 -6.30 1.60
CA GLN A 170 10.47 -7.68 1.16
C GLN A 170 11.37 -7.78 -0.07
N ASN A 171 11.26 -6.83 -1.02
CA ASN A 171 12.12 -6.82 -2.19
C ASN A 171 13.60 -6.62 -1.81
N ALA A 172 13.89 -5.78 -0.82
CA ALA A 172 15.23 -5.62 -0.27
C ALA A 172 15.75 -6.94 0.31
N VAL A 173 14.95 -7.60 1.15
CA VAL A 173 15.34 -8.90 1.74
C VAL A 173 15.62 -9.93 0.65
N TYR A 174 14.77 -10.03 -0.37
CA TYR A 174 14.98 -10.97 -1.47
C TYR A 174 16.28 -10.70 -2.22
N MET A 175 16.51 -9.44 -2.57
CA MET A 175 17.69 -9.07 -3.36
C MET A 175 18.97 -9.21 -2.55
N GLU A 176 19.04 -8.62 -1.36
CA GLU A 176 20.27 -8.59 -0.56
C GLU A 176 20.67 -9.98 -0.07
N CYS A 177 19.70 -10.80 0.40
CA CYS A 177 20.02 -12.18 0.78
C CYS A 177 20.49 -13.02 -0.40
N PHE A 178 19.94 -12.79 -1.59
CA PHE A 178 20.38 -13.52 -2.79
C PHE A 178 21.77 -13.07 -3.26
N MET A 179 22.10 -11.78 -3.13
CA MET A 179 23.46 -11.31 -3.41
C MET A 179 24.51 -11.93 -2.46
N ASP A 180 24.13 -12.18 -1.22
CA ASP A 180 25.00 -12.89 -0.25
C ASP A 180 25.19 -14.37 -0.59
N GLU A 181 24.27 -14.98 -1.35
CA GLU A 181 24.36 -16.37 -1.81
C GLU A 181 25.21 -16.54 -3.08
N LEU A 182 25.41 -15.48 -3.86
CA LEU A 182 26.19 -15.49 -5.10
C LEU A 182 27.67 -15.34 -4.86
#